data_7df74d2033e6b1a201b9bc05966eac75
#
_entry.id   7df74d2033e6b1a201b9bc05966eac75
#
_cell.length_a   1.000
_cell.length_b   1.000
_cell.length_c   1.000
_cell.angle_alpha   90.00
_cell.angle_beta   90.00
_cell.angle_gamma   90.00
#
_symmetry.space_group_name_H-M   'P 1'
#
loop_
_entity.id
_entity.type
_entity.pdbx_description
1 polymer ?
#
loop_
_entity_poly.entity_id
_entity_poly.type
_entity_poly.pdbx_seq_one_letter_code
_entity_poly.pdbx_strand_id
1 'polypeptide(L)'
;MDKSKRSNGVTKKETIQKGEMSQTQETSEANTLPKVDIAGGLLFLASSLNEDAQKNTNYVLLDYDIAYPRLFYADVAALAKLIDAMAQIFLLNVSNSTVTIKFLLSNYYKNNIKFTLSVHCDHDFFTVKSTPRVNMNAQSRKYYETAMALAEQNGSSIRFEFDHGVRASTEISLRLCDDKLDLMQSFKIKNPKNFSALVAEPNPHSFNIIKKDLEFIGIDVKPSNEWSIVKRHIEDMIFRPNVVFIKESLLREIDGALATLLIEKKIALVVLKTTNAAINLNPKIRVWTLAQPYLSDTLVRILNEAYEFETQNGDKI
;
A
#
# COMPACT_ATOMS: atom_id res chain seq x y z
N MET A 1 24.50 -72.19 -47.98
CA MET A 1 25.83 -71.64 -48.24
C MET A 1 25.77 -70.19 -47.78
N ASP A 2 26.34 -69.78 -46.84
CA ASP A 2 27.48 -69.93 -45.97
C ASP A 2 27.80 -68.55 -45.37
N LYS A 3 27.95 -68.57 -44.07
CA LYS A 3 28.86 -67.79 -43.22
C LYS A 3 28.74 -66.26 -43.19
N SER A 4 28.33 -65.75 -42.05
CA SER A 4 29.10 -65.49 -40.83
C SER A 4 29.93 -64.17 -40.90
N LYS A 5 29.69 -63.23 -40.00
CA LYS A 5 30.58 -62.90 -38.90
C LYS A 5 30.10 -61.73 -38.02
N ARG A 6 30.23 -61.94 -36.75
CA ARG A 6 30.10 -60.95 -35.62
C ARG A 6 31.14 -59.85 -35.72
N SER A 7 30.83 -58.66 -35.21
CA SER A 7 31.78 -57.98 -34.37
C SER A 7 31.09 -56.97 -33.41
N ASN A 8 31.49 -57.05 -32.19
CA ASN A 8 31.14 -56.21 -31.04
C ASN A 8 31.63 -54.79 -31.24
N GLY A 9 30.91 -53.84 -30.67
CA GLY A 9 31.40 -52.46 -30.52
C GLY A 9 30.64 -51.71 -29.42
N VAL A 10 31.09 -51.92 -28.21
CA VAL A 10 31.20 -51.01 -27.07
C VAL A 10 30.42 -49.70 -27.16
N THR A 11 29.36 -49.62 -26.41
CA THR A 11 28.65 -48.43 -26.02
C THR A 11 29.39 -47.66 -24.94
N LYS A 12 29.85 -46.47 -25.24
CA LYS A 12 30.28 -45.50 -24.22
C LYS A 12 29.06 -44.84 -23.58
N LYS A 13 28.97 -45.06 -22.25
CA LYS A 13 28.19 -44.22 -21.33
C LYS A 13 28.97 -42.91 -21.11
N GLU A 14 28.51 -41.85 -21.65
CA GLU A 14 28.84 -40.48 -21.22
C GLU A 14 27.71 -39.57 -21.64
N THR A 15 26.88 -39.20 -20.70
CA THR A 15 26.13 -37.91 -20.67
C THR A 15 25.07 -37.98 -19.56
N ILE A 16 25.46 -37.87 -18.31
CA ILE A 16 24.60 -37.38 -17.25
C ILE A 16 25.52 -36.76 -16.21
N GLN A 17 25.96 -35.54 -16.41
CA GLN A 17 26.58 -34.72 -15.35
C GLN A 17 26.58 -33.20 -15.75
N LYS A 18 25.48 -32.65 -16.17
CA LYS A 18 25.38 -31.19 -16.39
C LYS A 18 24.07 -30.56 -15.89
N GLY A 19 23.26 -31.31 -15.12
CA GLY A 19 21.98 -30.81 -14.61
C GLY A 19 21.94 -30.41 -13.15
N GLU A 20 22.94 -30.76 -12.35
CA GLU A 20 22.86 -30.59 -10.89
C GLU A 20 23.65 -29.40 -10.32
N MET A 21 24.50 -28.73 -11.11
CA MET A 21 25.31 -27.61 -10.58
C MET A 21 24.63 -26.25 -10.58
N SER A 22 23.51 -26.06 -11.29
CA SER A 22 22.79 -24.76 -11.27
C SER A 22 21.74 -24.64 -10.17
N GLN A 23 21.23 -25.72 -9.62
CA GLN A 23 20.20 -25.66 -8.57
C GLN A 23 20.76 -25.48 -7.17
N THR A 24 22.03 -25.81 -6.93
CA THR A 24 22.67 -25.70 -5.62
C THR A 24 23.22 -24.31 -5.33
N GLN A 25 23.49 -23.49 -6.33
CA GLN A 25 23.95 -22.11 -6.11
C GLN A 25 22.81 -21.12 -5.81
N GLU A 26 21.64 -21.27 -6.47
CA GLU A 26 20.50 -20.40 -6.16
C GLU A 26 19.93 -20.60 -4.74
N THR A 27 20.06 -21.80 -4.17
CA THR A 27 19.58 -22.09 -2.81
C THR A 27 20.51 -21.58 -1.72
N SER A 28 21.81 -21.38 -1.98
CA SER A 28 22.78 -20.93 -0.97
C SER A 28 22.78 -19.40 -0.78
N GLU A 29 22.60 -18.63 -1.84
CA GLU A 29 22.52 -17.15 -1.75
C GLU A 29 21.19 -16.66 -1.17
N ALA A 30 20.09 -17.33 -1.49
CA ALA A 30 18.76 -16.99 -0.95
C ALA A 30 18.64 -17.23 0.57
N ASN A 31 19.50 -18.06 1.17
CA ASN A 31 19.54 -18.30 2.62
C ASN A 31 20.39 -17.26 3.38
N THR A 32 21.08 -16.35 2.69
CA THR A 32 21.90 -15.29 3.32
C THR A 32 21.13 -13.99 3.54
N LEU A 33 19.98 -13.80 2.86
CA LEU A 33 19.17 -12.59 3.02
C LEU A 33 18.45 -12.59 4.39
N PRO A 34 18.39 -11.44 5.08
CA PRO A 34 17.68 -11.34 6.35
C PRO A 34 16.17 -11.50 6.14
N LYS A 35 15.54 -12.10 7.17
CA LYS A 35 14.08 -12.12 7.28
C LYS A 35 13.58 -10.73 7.72
N VAL A 36 12.64 -10.17 6.98
CA VAL A 36 12.18 -8.79 7.18
C VAL A 36 10.67 -8.66 7.02
N ASP A 37 10.06 -7.74 7.78
CA ASP A 37 8.70 -7.24 7.55
C ASP A 37 8.76 -6.15 6.47
N ILE A 38 8.45 -6.54 5.24
CA ILE A 38 8.45 -5.61 4.09
C ILE A 38 7.41 -4.50 4.28
N ALA A 39 6.21 -4.83 4.73
CA ALA A 39 5.15 -3.83 4.91
C ALA A 39 5.55 -2.77 5.95
N GLY A 40 6.12 -3.19 7.09
CA GLY A 40 6.65 -2.27 8.10
C GLY A 40 7.78 -1.39 7.57
N GLY A 41 8.72 -1.98 6.81
CA GLY A 41 9.79 -1.23 6.14
C GLY A 41 9.27 -0.21 5.12
N LEU A 42 8.26 -0.60 4.34
CA LEU A 42 7.59 0.30 3.37
C LEU A 42 6.86 1.45 4.06
N LEU A 43 6.18 1.19 5.17
CA LEU A 43 5.52 2.24 5.95
C LEU A 43 6.54 3.25 6.48
N PHE A 44 7.66 2.78 7.03
CA PHE A 44 8.73 3.65 7.51
C PHE A 44 9.26 4.54 6.39
N LEU A 45 9.56 3.97 5.22
CA LEU A 45 10.03 4.70 4.06
C LEU A 45 9.00 5.71 3.55
N ALA A 46 7.74 5.28 3.37
CA ALA A 46 6.66 6.15 2.90
C ALA A 46 6.41 7.31 3.89
N SER A 47 6.53 7.08 5.19
CA SER A 47 6.42 8.13 6.22
C SER A 47 7.55 9.14 6.12
N SER A 48 8.80 8.68 5.94
CA SER A 48 9.96 9.56 5.74
C SER A 48 9.82 10.39 4.45
N LEU A 49 9.41 9.77 3.35
CA LEU A 49 9.13 10.46 2.10
C LEU A 49 7.99 11.48 2.24
N ASN A 50 6.97 11.18 3.05
CA ASN A 50 5.84 12.08 3.29
C ASN A 50 6.26 13.33 4.06
N GLU A 51 7.19 13.22 5.02
CA GLU A 51 7.73 14.40 5.72
C GLU A 51 8.44 15.36 4.75
N ASP A 52 9.22 14.83 3.82
CA ASP A 52 9.88 15.64 2.79
C ASP A 52 8.89 16.19 1.75
N ALA A 53 7.91 15.39 1.36
CA ALA A 53 6.87 15.76 0.40
C ALA A 53 6.02 16.95 0.89
N GLN A 54 5.73 17.03 2.18
CA GLN A 54 4.96 18.12 2.78
C GLN A 54 5.59 19.50 2.60
N LYS A 55 6.91 19.59 2.42
CA LYS A 55 7.60 20.85 2.12
C LYS A 55 7.09 21.54 0.84
N ASN A 56 6.60 20.71 -0.10
CA ASN A 56 6.00 21.16 -1.37
C ASN A 56 4.49 20.90 -1.41
N THR A 57 3.84 20.75 -0.24
CA THR A 57 2.42 20.42 -0.11
C THR A 57 1.98 19.13 -0.83
N ASN A 58 2.93 18.24 -1.08
CA ASN A 58 2.66 16.90 -1.60
C ASN A 58 2.33 15.93 -0.47
N TYR A 59 1.68 14.81 -0.82
CA TYR A 59 1.37 13.71 0.10
C TYR A 59 1.86 12.39 -0.48
N VAL A 60 2.35 11.52 0.38
CA VAL A 60 2.72 10.15 0.00
C VAL A 60 1.69 9.20 0.58
N LEU A 61 1.14 8.34 -0.27
CA LEU A 61 0.27 7.24 0.12
C LEU A 61 0.98 5.91 -0.08
N LEU A 62 0.66 4.93 0.75
CA LEU A 62 1.11 3.55 0.63
C LEU A 62 -0.11 2.65 0.37
N ASP A 63 -0.10 1.94 -0.76
CA ASP A 63 -1.09 0.92 -1.12
C ASP A 63 -0.43 -0.46 -1.07
N TYR A 64 -0.35 -1.04 0.13
CA TYR A 64 0.05 -2.42 0.38
C TYR A 64 -1.17 -3.19 0.87
N ASP A 65 -1.64 -4.15 0.08
CA ASP A 65 -2.90 -4.83 0.33
C ASP A 65 -2.87 -5.62 1.65
N ILE A 66 -3.95 -5.51 2.41
CA ILE A 66 -4.15 -6.21 3.68
C ILE A 66 -4.02 -7.74 3.56
N ALA A 67 -4.34 -8.29 2.39
CA ALA A 67 -4.24 -9.72 2.10
C ALA A 67 -2.81 -10.21 1.82
N TYR A 68 -1.86 -9.30 1.61
CA TYR A 68 -0.51 -9.71 1.23
C TYR A 68 0.32 -10.15 2.42
N PRO A 69 1.18 -11.18 2.24
CA PRO A 69 2.12 -11.58 3.27
C PRO A 69 3.12 -10.46 3.55
N ARG A 70 3.66 -10.41 4.77
CA ARG A 70 4.54 -9.33 5.20
C ARG A 70 6.00 -9.76 5.37
N LEU A 71 6.26 -11.05 5.64
CA LEU A 71 7.58 -11.56 5.96
C LEU A 71 8.26 -12.19 4.75
N PHE A 72 9.39 -11.64 4.39
CA PHE A 72 10.18 -12.07 3.25
C PHE A 72 11.66 -12.16 3.59
N TYR A 73 12.41 -12.94 2.81
CA TYR A 73 13.86 -12.84 2.72
C TYR A 73 14.20 -11.79 1.65
N ALA A 74 14.72 -10.63 2.06
CA ALA A 74 14.98 -9.53 1.14
C ALA A 74 16.12 -8.62 1.58
N ASP A 75 16.78 -7.99 0.62
CA ASP A 75 17.63 -6.82 0.85
C ASP A 75 16.76 -5.56 0.92
N VAL A 76 16.38 -5.19 2.16
CA VAL A 76 15.55 -4.01 2.43
C VAL A 76 16.25 -2.74 2.00
N ALA A 77 17.57 -2.65 2.12
CA ALA A 77 18.30 -1.44 1.77
C ALA A 77 18.27 -1.19 0.26
N ALA A 78 18.44 -2.24 -0.55
CA ALA A 78 18.32 -2.14 -2.00
C ALA A 78 16.90 -1.79 -2.43
N LEU A 79 15.89 -2.44 -1.83
CA LEU A 79 14.48 -2.16 -2.11
C LEU A 79 14.11 -0.72 -1.72
N ALA A 80 14.52 -0.26 -0.54
CA ALA A 80 14.26 1.10 -0.08
C ALA A 80 14.91 2.15 -1.01
N LYS A 81 16.15 1.94 -1.46
CA LYS A 81 16.82 2.83 -2.41
C LYS A 81 16.09 2.89 -3.76
N LEU A 82 15.58 1.77 -4.25
CA LEU A 82 14.80 1.73 -5.50
C LEU A 82 13.53 2.54 -5.37
N ILE A 83 12.77 2.32 -4.29
CA ILE A 83 11.50 3.01 -4.04
C ILE A 83 11.73 4.51 -3.82
N ASP A 84 12.73 4.87 -3.00
CA ASP A 84 13.11 6.27 -2.80
C ASP A 84 13.45 6.94 -4.13
N ALA A 85 14.32 6.33 -4.93
CA ALA A 85 14.70 6.89 -6.23
C ALA A 85 13.49 7.04 -7.16
N MET A 86 12.59 6.05 -7.21
CA MET A 86 11.35 6.16 -7.99
C MET A 86 10.44 7.27 -7.47
N ALA A 87 10.25 7.40 -6.17
CA ALA A 87 9.38 8.43 -5.57
C ALA A 87 9.96 9.85 -5.76
N GLN A 88 11.27 10.03 -5.63
CA GLN A 88 11.93 11.33 -5.80
C GLN A 88 11.83 11.86 -7.22
N ILE A 89 11.73 10.99 -8.24
CA ILE A 89 11.46 11.43 -9.63
C ILE A 89 10.17 12.26 -9.67
N PHE A 90 9.15 11.87 -8.89
CA PHE A 90 7.86 12.56 -8.83
C PHE A 90 7.92 13.76 -7.88
N LEU A 91 8.30 13.55 -6.64
CA LEU A 91 8.26 14.55 -5.57
C LEU A 91 9.05 15.83 -5.88
N LEU A 92 10.13 15.73 -6.67
CA LEU A 92 10.95 16.87 -7.09
C LEU A 92 10.37 17.65 -8.28
N ASN A 93 9.31 17.17 -8.92
CA ASN A 93 8.72 17.78 -10.12
C ASN A 93 7.27 18.21 -9.95
N VAL A 94 6.64 17.89 -8.80
CA VAL A 94 5.24 18.22 -8.54
C VAL A 94 5.08 19.00 -7.23
N SER A 95 3.99 19.73 -7.13
CA SER A 95 3.51 20.38 -5.90
C SER A 95 1.99 20.24 -5.79
N ASN A 96 1.48 20.28 -4.57
CA ASN A 96 0.05 20.08 -4.27
C ASN A 96 -0.52 18.77 -4.86
N SER A 97 0.28 17.70 -4.82
CA SER A 97 -0.02 16.46 -5.51
C SER A 97 0.05 15.27 -4.56
N THR A 98 -0.61 14.19 -4.95
CA THR A 98 -0.52 12.90 -4.27
C THR A 98 0.39 11.95 -5.04
N VAL A 99 1.37 11.40 -4.35
CA VAL A 99 2.26 10.35 -4.87
C VAL A 99 1.91 9.04 -4.16
N THR A 100 1.46 8.05 -4.90
CA THR A 100 1.06 6.75 -4.37
C THR A 100 2.12 5.69 -4.67
N ILE A 101 2.66 5.06 -3.63
CA ILE A 101 3.53 3.89 -3.73
C ILE A 101 2.63 2.66 -3.60
N LYS A 102 2.59 1.83 -4.64
CA LYS A 102 1.69 0.69 -4.71
C LYS A 102 2.44 -0.59 -5.01
N PHE A 103 2.10 -1.63 -4.24
CA PHE A 103 2.49 -3.01 -4.50
C PHE A 103 1.29 -3.77 -5.03
N LEU A 104 1.43 -4.36 -6.21
CA LEU A 104 0.42 -5.23 -6.81
C LEU A 104 1.02 -6.61 -6.99
N LEU A 105 0.42 -7.62 -6.36
CA LEU A 105 0.82 -9.00 -6.55
C LEU A 105 0.52 -9.41 -7.99
N SER A 106 1.56 -9.74 -8.75
CA SER A 106 1.45 -10.10 -10.17
C SER A 106 1.57 -11.60 -10.41
N ASN A 107 2.33 -12.33 -9.59
CA ASN A 107 2.48 -13.76 -9.70
C ASN A 107 2.92 -14.38 -8.37
N TYR A 108 2.57 -15.66 -8.20
CA TYR A 108 3.00 -16.49 -7.07
C TYR A 108 3.43 -17.87 -7.58
N TYR A 109 4.68 -18.22 -7.34
CA TYR A 109 5.20 -19.54 -7.70
C TYR A 109 6.05 -20.10 -6.57
N LYS A 110 5.59 -21.19 -5.96
CA LYS A 110 6.19 -21.76 -4.73
C LYS A 110 6.28 -20.67 -3.66
N ASN A 111 7.50 -20.43 -3.12
CA ASN A 111 7.75 -19.40 -2.10
C ASN A 111 8.22 -18.06 -2.71
N ASN A 112 8.21 -17.91 -4.04
CA ASN A 112 8.55 -16.66 -4.70
C ASN A 112 7.29 -15.91 -5.10
N ILE A 113 7.20 -14.68 -4.62
CA ILE A 113 6.12 -13.77 -4.95
C ILE A 113 6.69 -12.66 -5.83
N LYS A 114 6.06 -12.46 -6.98
CA LYS A 114 6.37 -11.35 -7.87
C LYS A 114 5.36 -10.23 -7.66
N PHE A 115 5.85 -9.06 -7.36
CA PHE A 115 5.08 -7.83 -7.25
C PHE A 115 5.40 -6.90 -8.42
N THR A 116 4.41 -6.19 -8.89
CA THR A 116 4.60 -4.94 -9.62
C THR A 116 4.64 -3.81 -8.59
N LEU A 117 5.83 -3.25 -8.39
CA LEU A 117 6.02 -2.00 -7.66
C LEU A 117 5.71 -0.86 -8.60
N SER A 118 4.85 0.05 -8.20
CA SER A 118 4.59 1.28 -8.96
C SER A 118 4.57 2.51 -8.07
N VAL A 119 5.02 3.62 -8.64
CA VAL A 119 4.87 4.96 -8.08
C VAL A 119 4.02 5.76 -9.07
N HIS A 120 2.93 6.32 -8.60
CA HIS A 120 1.96 7.05 -9.40
C HIS A 120 1.76 8.46 -8.86
N CYS A 121 1.62 9.43 -9.77
CA CYS A 121 1.24 10.81 -9.47
C CYS A 121 0.12 11.24 -10.41
N ASP A 122 -0.89 11.94 -9.88
CA ASP A 122 -2.07 12.42 -10.62
C ASP A 122 -1.74 13.51 -11.64
N HIS A 123 -0.60 14.19 -11.48
CA HIS A 123 -0.16 15.26 -12.36
C HIS A 123 0.78 14.77 -13.44
N ASP A 124 0.54 15.20 -14.65
CA ASP A 124 1.46 14.98 -15.79
C ASP A 124 2.49 16.11 -15.83
N PHE A 125 3.72 15.84 -15.43
CA PHE A 125 4.83 16.77 -15.47
C PHE A 125 5.79 16.53 -16.64
N PHE A 126 5.46 15.55 -17.50
CA PHE A 126 6.20 15.29 -18.74
C PHE A 126 5.49 15.94 -19.92
N THR A 127 6.14 16.86 -20.64
CA THR A 127 5.59 17.43 -21.88
C THR A 127 5.72 16.49 -23.07
N VAL A 128 6.69 15.58 -23.03
CA VAL A 128 6.92 14.58 -24.08
C VAL A 128 6.79 13.18 -23.50
N LYS A 129 5.66 12.55 -23.77
CA LYS A 129 5.30 11.23 -23.22
C LYS A 129 6.24 10.08 -23.63
N SER A 130 6.96 10.23 -24.75
CA SER A 130 7.87 9.20 -25.24
C SER A 130 9.29 9.27 -24.66
N THR A 131 9.66 10.39 -24.04
CA THR A 131 11.02 10.63 -23.51
C THR A 131 10.95 11.32 -22.16
N PRO A 132 10.71 10.59 -21.07
CA PRO A 132 10.52 11.18 -19.73
C PRO A 132 11.71 12.01 -19.22
N ARG A 133 12.91 11.84 -19.83
CA ARG A 133 14.12 12.58 -19.44
C ARG A 133 14.09 14.07 -19.77
N VAL A 134 13.26 14.49 -20.73
CA VAL A 134 13.36 15.83 -21.32
C VAL A 134 13.02 16.94 -20.32
N ASN A 135 12.06 16.71 -19.44
CA ASN A 135 11.57 17.73 -18.51
C ASN A 135 12.02 17.55 -17.06
N MET A 136 12.89 16.58 -16.80
CA MET A 136 13.42 16.40 -15.46
C MET A 136 14.47 17.47 -15.16
N ASN A 137 14.42 18.06 -13.97
CA ASN A 137 15.52 18.84 -13.44
C ASN A 137 16.76 17.95 -13.20
N ALA A 138 17.93 18.56 -12.99
CA ALA A 138 19.19 17.81 -12.85
C ALA A 138 19.16 16.80 -11.69
N GLN A 139 18.47 17.11 -10.61
CA GLN A 139 18.37 16.24 -9.44
C GLN A 139 17.43 15.05 -9.70
N SER A 140 16.25 15.26 -10.27
CA SER A 140 15.33 14.17 -10.59
C SER A 140 15.89 13.25 -11.69
N ARG A 141 16.71 13.79 -12.62
CA ARG A 141 17.44 12.98 -13.59
C ARG A 141 18.40 12.00 -12.93
N LYS A 142 19.12 12.44 -11.89
CA LYS A 142 20.00 11.56 -11.12
C LYS A 142 19.22 10.43 -10.46
N TYR A 143 18.07 10.72 -9.88
CA TYR A 143 17.18 9.68 -9.30
C TYR A 143 16.64 8.74 -10.36
N TYR A 144 16.25 9.25 -11.53
CA TYR A 144 15.85 8.42 -12.67
C TYR A 144 16.94 7.43 -13.07
N GLU A 145 18.18 7.89 -13.26
CA GLU A 145 19.31 7.04 -13.61
C GLU A 145 19.63 6.01 -12.51
N THR A 146 19.53 6.41 -11.24
CA THR A 146 19.68 5.51 -10.09
C THR A 146 18.60 4.44 -10.08
N ALA A 147 17.34 4.80 -10.27
CA ALA A 147 16.22 3.86 -10.30
C ALA A 147 16.35 2.85 -11.44
N MET A 148 16.73 3.31 -12.64
CA MET A 148 16.98 2.44 -13.80
C MET A 148 18.08 1.42 -13.52
N ALA A 149 19.22 1.88 -12.98
CA ALA A 149 20.36 1.00 -12.66
C ALA A 149 19.99 -0.04 -11.59
N LEU A 150 19.23 0.36 -10.54
CA LEU A 150 18.78 -0.56 -9.50
C LEU A 150 17.76 -1.58 -10.03
N ALA A 151 16.87 -1.19 -10.94
CA ALA A 151 15.93 -2.12 -11.56
C ALA A 151 16.67 -3.14 -12.43
N GLU A 152 17.67 -2.71 -13.24
CA GLU A 152 18.50 -3.60 -14.05
C GLU A 152 19.30 -4.59 -13.19
N GLN A 153 19.86 -4.16 -12.06
CA GLN A 153 20.57 -5.04 -11.11
C GLN A 153 19.63 -6.14 -10.55
N ASN A 154 18.33 -5.85 -10.44
CA ASN A 154 17.32 -6.82 -10.04
C ASN A 154 16.70 -7.61 -11.21
N GLY A 155 17.30 -7.54 -12.41
CA GLY A 155 16.82 -8.24 -13.59
C GLY A 155 15.49 -7.70 -14.14
N SER A 156 15.14 -6.45 -13.84
CA SER A 156 13.90 -5.80 -14.26
C SER A 156 14.17 -4.48 -14.99
N SER A 157 13.10 -3.80 -15.41
CA SER A 157 13.18 -2.48 -16.06
C SER A 157 12.05 -1.59 -15.54
N ILE A 158 12.26 -0.27 -15.55
CA ILE A 158 11.20 0.68 -15.21
C ILE A 158 10.44 1.05 -16.48
N ARG A 159 9.11 0.94 -16.41
CA ARG A 159 8.18 1.37 -17.46
C ARG A 159 7.44 2.61 -16.99
N PHE A 160 7.24 3.56 -17.91
CA PHE A 160 6.43 4.75 -17.66
C PHE A 160 5.13 4.66 -18.45
N GLU A 161 4.03 4.95 -17.78
CA GLU A 161 2.68 5.02 -18.33
C GLU A 161 2.11 6.41 -18.07
N PHE A 162 1.36 6.95 -19.06
CA PHE A 162 0.84 8.31 -19.06
C PHE A 162 -0.68 8.29 -19.28
N ASP A 163 -1.37 7.70 -18.33
CA ASP A 163 -2.83 7.64 -18.33
C ASP A 163 -3.34 8.21 -17.01
N HIS A 164 -4.04 9.34 -17.08
CA HIS A 164 -4.52 10.09 -15.92
C HIS A 164 -3.39 10.40 -14.89
N GLY A 165 -2.32 11.05 -15.37
CA GLY A 165 -1.11 11.31 -14.62
C GLY A 165 0.09 10.49 -15.12
N VAL A 166 1.08 10.30 -14.27
CA VAL A 166 2.30 9.55 -14.60
C VAL A 166 2.49 8.41 -13.61
N ARG A 167 2.76 7.22 -14.14
CA ARG A 167 3.11 6.04 -13.35
C ARG A 167 4.45 5.49 -13.81
N ALA A 168 5.36 5.26 -12.87
CA ALA A 168 6.55 4.45 -13.07
C ALA A 168 6.34 3.08 -12.41
N SER A 169 6.62 2.00 -13.12
CA SER A 169 6.44 0.64 -12.60
C SER A 169 7.62 -0.27 -12.92
N THR A 170 7.92 -1.19 -12.02
CA THR A 170 8.95 -2.23 -12.17
C THR A 170 8.50 -3.52 -11.50
N GLU A 171 9.04 -4.66 -11.91
CA GLU A 171 8.79 -5.94 -11.26
C GLU A 171 9.86 -6.22 -10.20
N ILE A 172 9.43 -6.70 -9.05
CA ILE A 172 10.29 -7.19 -7.97
C ILE A 172 9.88 -8.61 -7.57
N SER A 173 10.86 -9.46 -7.29
CA SER A 173 10.61 -10.83 -6.82
C SER A 173 11.13 -10.95 -5.40
N LEU A 174 10.27 -11.42 -4.49
CA LEU A 174 10.57 -11.60 -3.08
C LEU A 174 10.33 -13.05 -2.68
N ARG A 175 11.23 -13.61 -1.89
CA ARG A 175 11.07 -14.97 -1.34
C ARG A 175 10.33 -14.90 -0.02
N LEU A 176 9.16 -15.56 0.04
CA LEU A 176 8.33 -15.64 1.23
C LEU A 176 9.05 -16.44 2.34
N CYS A 177 8.95 -15.98 3.58
CA CYS A 177 9.31 -16.77 4.75
C CYS A 177 8.22 -17.81 5.04
N ASP A 178 8.63 -19.02 5.42
CA ASP A 178 7.70 -20.12 5.73
C ASP A 178 6.99 -19.93 7.09
N ASP A 179 7.39 -18.93 7.87
CA ASP A 179 6.80 -18.65 9.18
C ASP A 179 5.44 -17.99 9.03
N LYS A 180 4.43 -18.64 9.57
CA LYS A 180 3.11 -18.06 9.77
C LYS A 180 3.16 -17.08 10.95
N LEU A 181 3.61 -15.85 10.72
CA LEU A 181 3.38 -14.78 11.67
C LEU A 181 2.03 -14.16 11.34
N ASP A 182 1.10 -14.32 12.26
CA ASP A 182 -0.15 -13.58 12.24
C ASP A 182 0.16 -12.17 12.76
N LEU A 183 0.66 -11.30 11.85
CA LEU A 183 1.01 -9.92 12.17
C LEU A 183 -0.21 -9.01 12.24
N MET A 184 -1.36 -9.51 11.79
CA MET A 184 -2.60 -8.76 11.80
C MET A 184 -3.36 -8.99 13.09
N GLN A 185 -3.77 -7.92 13.76
CA GLN A 185 -4.73 -8.01 14.86
C GLN A 185 -6.05 -8.57 14.34
N SER A 186 -6.61 -9.53 15.05
CA SER A 186 -7.93 -10.06 14.71
C SER A 186 -8.98 -8.95 14.80
N PHE A 187 -9.85 -8.89 13.79
CA PHE A 187 -10.97 -7.98 13.78
C PHE A 187 -12.03 -8.48 14.74
N LYS A 188 -12.39 -7.68 15.76
CA LYS A 188 -13.24 -8.09 16.88
C LYS A 188 -14.73 -7.96 16.60
N ILE A 189 -15.13 -7.31 15.52
CA ILE A 189 -16.53 -7.09 15.18
C ILE A 189 -17.16 -8.42 14.76
N LYS A 190 -18.14 -8.91 15.53
CA LYS A 190 -18.78 -10.22 15.31
C LYS A 190 -19.53 -10.31 13.98
N ASN A 191 -20.19 -9.21 13.57
CA ASN A 191 -20.97 -9.12 12.33
C ASN A 191 -20.52 -7.89 11.52
N PRO A 192 -19.41 -7.95 10.80
CA PRO A 192 -18.88 -6.80 10.07
C PRO A 192 -19.87 -6.18 9.07
N LYS A 193 -20.75 -7.00 8.49
CA LYS A 193 -21.81 -6.55 7.56
C LYS A 193 -22.83 -5.60 8.20
N ASN A 194 -22.98 -5.66 9.51
CA ASN A 194 -23.87 -4.75 10.25
C ASN A 194 -23.14 -3.49 10.72
N PHE A 195 -21.84 -3.44 10.51
CA PHE A 195 -21.02 -2.29 10.83
C PHE A 195 -20.84 -1.45 9.57
N SER A 196 -21.36 -0.23 9.55
CA SER A 196 -21.36 0.64 8.40
C SER A 196 -20.37 1.79 8.57
N ALA A 197 -19.62 2.06 7.52
CA ALA A 197 -18.66 3.15 7.45
C ALA A 197 -19.05 4.18 6.38
N LEU A 198 -18.86 5.45 6.71
CA LEU A 198 -18.84 6.55 5.75
C LEU A 198 -17.40 7.05 5.60
N VAL A 199 -17.03 7.44 4.38
CA VAL A 199 -15.68 7.93 4.10
C VAL A 199 -15.77 9.27 3.35
N ALA A 200 -15.43 10.37 4.02
CA ALA A 200 -15.29 11.70 3.45
C ALA A 200 -13.81 11.99 3.15
N GLU A 201 -13.32 11.48 2.04
CA GLU A 201 -11.94 11.67 1.56
C GLU A 201 -11.97 12.12 0.10
N PRO A 202 -11.74 13.41 -0.18
CA PRO A 202 -11.81 13.95 -1.53
C PRO A 202 -10.76 13.36 -2.49
N ASN A 203 -9.62 12.90 -1.96
CA ASN A 203 -8.60 12.27 -2.79
C ASN A 203 -9.03 10.85 -3.19
N PRO A 204 -9.20 10.56 -4.50
CA PRO A 204 -9.73 9.28 -4.95
C PRO A 204 -8.80 8.10 -4.64
N HIS A 205 -7.48 8.29 -4.62
CA HIS A 205 -6.54 7.22 -4.28
C HIS A 205 -6.62 6.86 -2.80
N SER A 206 -6.61 7.87 -1.93
CA SER A 206 -6.78 7.68 -0.48
C SER A 206 -8.12 7.02 -0.17
N PHE A 207 -9.21 7.49 -0.79
CA PHE A 207 -10.54 6.91 -0.65
C PHE A 207 -10.55 5.42 -1.05
N ASN A 208 -9.98 5.09 -2.21
CA ASN A 208 -9.98 3.71 -2.71
C ASN A 208 -9.15 2.77 -1.83
N ILE A 209 -8.02 3.21 -1.25
CA ILE A 209 -7.22 2.44 -0.30
C ILE A 209 -8.06 2.10 0.94
N ILE A 210 -8.67 3.11 1.56
CA ILE A 210 -9.49 2.94 2.78
C ILE A 210 -10.69 2.04 2.48
N LYS A 211 -11.41 2.30 1.39
CA LYS A 211 -12.57 1.52 0.98
C LYS A 211 -12.21 0.05 0.78
N LYS A 212 -11.14 -0.23 0.03
CA LYS A 212 -10.64 -1.59 -0.22
C LYS A 212 -10.34 -2.33 1.10
N ASP A 213 -9.64 -1.67 2.02
CA ASP A 213 -9.28 -2.27 3.30
C ASP A 213 -10.52 -2.55 4.16
N LEU A 214 -11.47 -1.63 4.21
CA LEU A 214 -12.74 -1.80 4.94
C LEU A 214 -13.60 -2.92 4.35
N GLU A 215 -13.72 -2.97 3.02
CA GLU A 215 -14.48 -4.03 2.33
C GLU A 215 -13.82 -5.41 2.51
N PHE A 216 -12.48 -5.49 2.52
CA PHE A 216 -11.77 -6.74 2.78
C PHE A 216 -12.11 -7.33 4.16
N ILE A 217 -12.22 -6.50 5.19
CA ILE A 217 -12.62 -6.94 6.53
C ILE A 217 -14.13 -7.11 6.70
N GLY A 218 -14.90 -6.89 5.63
CA GLY A 218 -16.34 -7.14 5.57
C GLY A 218 -17.23 -6.00 6.01
N ILE A 219 -16.69 -4.78 6.17
CA ILE A 219 -17.46 -3.58 6.53
C ILE A 219 -18.14 -3.01 5.28
N ASP A 220 -19.43 -2.64 5.41
CA ASP A 220 -20.17 -1.94 4.36
C ASP A 220 -19.76 -0.48 4.29
N VAL A 221 -19.18 -0.08 3.14
CA VAL A 221 -18.77 1.30 2.87
C VAL A 221 -19.74 1.92 1.88
N LYS A 222 -20.36 3.04 2.23
CA LYS A 222 -21.24 3.76 1.32
C LYS A 222 -20.45 4.32 0.12
N PRO A 223 -21.00 4.23 -1.09
CA PRO A 223 -20.25 4.46 -2.34
C PRO A 223 -20.08 5.96 -2.68
N SER A 224 -19.75 6.79 -1.72
CA SER A 224 -19.48 8.21 -1.96
C SER A 224 -18.40 8.72 -1.03
N ASN A 225 -17.47 9.49 -1.61
CA ASN A 225 -16.40 10.21 -0.91
C ASN A 225 -16.70 11.70 -0.72
N GLU A 226 -17.83 12.18 -1.23
CA GLU A 226 -18.22 13.59 -1.16
C GLU A 226 -18.78 13.95 0.22
N TRP A 227 -18.24 15.02 0.82
CA TRP A 227 -18.68 15.50 2.13
C TRP A 227 -20.17 15.80 2.19
N SER A 228 -20.73 16.43 1.18
CA SER A 228 -22.17 16.76 1.11
C SER A 228 -23.08 15.53 1.21
N ILE A 229 -22.66 14.41 0.66
CA ILE A 229 -23.39 13.15 0.72
C ILE A 229 -23.17 12.47 2.09
N VAL A 230 -21.93 12.44 2.59
CA VAL A 230 -21.62 11.92 3.92
C VAL A 230 -22.39 12.67 5.00
N LYS A 231 -22.44 14.01 4.92
CA LYS A 231 -23.22 14.87 5.85
C LYS A 231 -24.71 14.46 5.85
N ARG A 232 -25.34 14.33 4.67
CA ARG A 232 -26.73 13.88 4.55
C ARG A 232 -26.99 12.52 5.21
N HIS A 233 -26.05 11.57 5.09
CA HIS A 233 -26.18 10.28 5.75
C HIS A 233 -26.07 10.39 7.28
N ILE A 234 -25.27 11.31 7.80
CA ILE A 234 -25.20 11.57 9.25
C ILE A 234 -26.49 12.21 9.74
N GLU A 235 -27.11 13.09 8.95
CA GLU A 235 -28.36 13.80 9.23
C GLU A 235 -29.60 12.92 9.06
N ASP A 236 -29.49 11.80 8.34
CA ASP A 236 -30.61 10.86 8.13
C ASP A 236 -31.16 10.33 9.46
N MET A 237 -32.47 10.37 9.62
CA MET A 237 -33.13 9.95 10.86
C MET A 237 -33.11 8.42 11.07
N ILE A 238 -33.05 7.66 9.99
CA ILE A 238 -33.15 6.19 10.00
C ILE A 238 -31.76 5.57 9.97
N PHE A 239 -30.89 6.09 9.13
CA PHE A 239 -29.53 5.55 8.96
C PHE A 239 -28.59 6.09 10.04
N ARG A 240 -27.89 5.17 10.69
CA ARG A 240 -26.85 5.49 11.66
C ARG A 240 -25.56 4.77 11.29
N PRO A 241 -24.55 5.47 10.77
CA PRO A 241 -23.25 4.87 10.57
C PRO A 241 -22.57 4.59 11.92
N ASN A 242 -21.76 3.54 11.99
CA ASN A 242 -20.97 3.24 13.19
C ASN A 242 -19.71 4.11 13.23
N VAL A 243 -19.10 4.36 12.08
CA VAL A 243 -17.88 5.13 11.96
C VAL A 243 -17.92 6.06 10.75
N VAL A 244 -17.34 7.25 10.90
CA VAL A 244 -17.13 8.22 9.83
C VAL A 244 -15.64 8.50 9.74
N PHE A 245 -15.03 8.19 8.60
CA PHE A 245 -13.69 8.63 8.24
C PHE A 245 -13.80 10.00 7.56
N ILE A 246 -13.02 10.95 8.03
CA ILE A 246 -13.05 12.31 7.51
C ILE A 246 -11.65 12.87 7.30
N LYS A 247 -11.37 13.46 6.15
CA LYS A 247 -10.14 14.20 5.90
C LYS A 247 -10.00 15.39 6.83
N GLU A 248 -8.82 15.61 7.42
CA GLU A 248 -8.56 16.70 8.36
C GLU A 248 -8.97 18.08 7.83
N SER A 249 -8.85 18.32 6.51
CA SER A 249 -9.24 19.58 5.88
C SER A 249 -10.76 19.86 5.91
N LEU A 250 -11.58 18.81 6.08
CA LEU A 250 -13.04 18.89 6.15
C LEU A 250 -13.56 19.10 7.58
N LEU A 251 -12.70 19.04 8.61
CA LEU A 251 -13.13 19.20 10.00
C LEU A 251 -13.81 20.55 10.27
N ARG A 252 -13.43 21.59 9.56
CA ARG A 252 -14.06 22.93 9.62
C ARG A 252 -15.52 22.95 9.17
N GLU A 253 -15.95 21.96 8.40
CA GLU A 253 -17.32 21.80 7.93
C GLU A 253 -18.25 21.17 9.00
N ILE A 254 -17.70 20.72 10.14
CA ILE A 254 -18.47 20.20 11.26
C ILE A 254 -18.94 21.37 12.11
N ASP A 255 -20.17 21.83 11.84
CA ASP A 255 -20.83 22.86 12.63
C ASP A 255 -21.39 22.33 13.96
N GLY A 256 -21.96 23.22 14.79
CA GLY A 256 -22.51 22.86 16.10
C GLY A 256 -23.67 21.87 16.02
N ALA A 257 -24.50 21.94 14.97
CA ALA A 257 -25.64 21.05 14.78
C ALA A 257 -25.15 19.63 14.45
N LEU A 258 -24.19 19.52 13.51
CA LEU A 258 -23.60 18.24 13.13
C LEU A 258 -22.80 17.63 14.29
N ALA A 259 -22.08 18.46 15.06
CA ALA A 259 -21.37 18.02 16.27
C ALA A 259 -22.34 17.41 17.28
N THR A 260 -23.51 18.01 17.47
CA THR A 260 -24.57 17.47 18.35
C THR A 260 -25.07 16.11 17.85
N LEU A 261 -25.35 15.97 16.55
CA LEU A 261 -25.78 14.69 15.95
C LEU A 261 -24.72 13.58 16.11
N LEU A 262 -23.44 13.90 15.89
CA LEU A 262 -22.36 12.94 16.10
C LEU A 262 -22.32 12.42 17.55
N ILE A 263 -22.54 13.30 18.52
CA ILE A 263 -22.58 12.96 19.94
C ILE A 263 -23.82 12.14 20.28
N GLU A 264 -25.01 12.58 19.89
CA GLU A 264 -26.29 11.94 20.19
C GLU A 264 -26.39 10.56 19.56
N LYS A 265 -26.00 10.45 18.30
CA LYS A 265 -25.96 9.17 17.58
C LYS A 265 -24.77 8.29 17.97
N LYS A 266 -23.87 8.76 18.84
CA LYS A 266 -22.65 8.06 19.28
C LYS A 266 -21.78 7.58 18.10
N ILE A 267 -21.69 8.36 17.03
CA ILE A 267 -20.91 8.02 15.85
C ILE A 267 -19.42 8.22 16.16
N ALA A 268 -18.59 7.20 15.87
CA ALA A 268 -17.15 7.30 15.96
C ALA A 268 -16.60 8.12 14.80
N LEU A 269 -15.72 9.10 15.07
CA LEU A 269 -15.07 9.91 14.04
C LEU A 269 -13.59 9.51 13.94
N VAL A 270 -13.15 9.10 12.76
CA VAL A 270 -11.75 8.82 12.46
C VAL A 270 -11.20 9.89 11.52
N VAL A 271 -10.29 10.71 12.03
CA VAL A 271 -9.67 11.79 11.25
C VAL A 271 -8.49 11.25 10.46
N LEU A 272 -8.56 11.37 9.14
CA LEU A 272 -7.47 11.04 8.23
C LEU A 272 -6.48 12.21 8.22
N LYS A 273 -5.33 12.01 8.86
CA LYS A 273 -4.31 13.05 9.04
C LYS A 273 -3.18 12.89 8.04
N THR A 274 -2.84 13.99 7.39
CA THR A 274 -1.61 14.12 6.59
C THR A 274 -0.64 15.12 7.21
N THR A 275 -1.09 15.92 8.18
CA THR A 275 -0.27 16.91 8.86
C THR A 275 -0.25 16.67 10.38
N ASN A 276 0.65 17.35 11.07
CA ASN A 276 0.71 17.34 12.54
C ASN A 276 -0.21 18.39 13.19
N ALA A 277 -1.11 19.03 12.43
CA ALA A 277 -2.02 20.02 12.95
C ALA A 277 -2.91 19.47 14.06
N ALA A 278 -3.19 20.30 15.07
CA ALA A 278 -4.08 19.91 16.16
C ALA A 278 -5.53 19.79 15.66
N ILE A 279 -6.26 18.81 16.17
CA ILE A 279 -7.69 18.63 15.91
C ILE A 279 -8.44 19.52 16.91
N ASN A 280 -9.18 20.51 16.37
CA ASN A 280 -10.00 21.39 17.18
C ASN A 280 -11.48 21.06 16.96
N LEU A 281 -12.01 20.14 17.72
CA LEU A 281 -13.41 19.71 17.72
C LEU A 281 -14.00 19.76 19.15
N ASN A 282 -15.33 19.71 19.23
CA ASN A 282 -16.01 19.57 20.52
C ASN A 282 -15.47 18.31 21.25
N PRO A 283 -14.95 18.44 22.49
CA PRO A 283 -14.32 17.33 23.21
C PRO A 283 -15.26 16.16 23.56
N LYS A 284 -16.57 16.34 23.40
CA LYS A 284 -17.55 15.27 23.56
C LYS A 284 -17.68 14.38 22.32
N ILE A 285 -17.18 14.80 21.16
CA ILE A 285 -17.11 13.96 19.96
C ILE A 285 -15.98 12.94 20.17
N ARG A 286 -16.25 11.71 19.86
CA ARG A 286 -15.27 10.62 19.94
C ARG A 286 -14.41 10.62 18.69
N VAL A 287 -13.14 10.90 18.87
CA VAL A 287 -12.21 11.10 17.76
C VAL A 287 -11.04 10.14 17.89
N TRP A 288 -10.76 9.42 16.82
CA TRP A 288 -9.52 8.69 16.59
C TRP A 288 -8.77 9.34 15.44
N THR A 289 -7.49 9.06 15.34
CA THR A 289 -6.65 9.58 14.26
C THR A 289 -6.00 8.43 13.49
N LEU A 290 -6.10 8.48 12.16
CA LEU A 290 -5.39 7.62 11.24
C LEU A 290 -4.41 8.48 10.44
N ALA A 291 -3.12 8.46 10.85
CA ALA A 291 -2.07 9.18 10.14
C ALA A 291 -1.76 8.48 8.81
N GLN A 292 -1.69 9.24 7.74
CA GLN A 292 -1.31 8.78 6.40
C GLN A 292 0.18 9.07 6.15
N PRO A 293 0.95 8.15 5.54
CA PRO A 293 0.55 6.79 5.14
C PRO A 293 0.34 5.85 6.33
N TYR A 294 -0.43 4.78 6.14
CA TYR A 294 -0.70 3.78 7.17
C TYR A 294 -0.68 2.35 6.59
N LEU A 295 -0.62 1.36 7.49
CA LEU A 295 -0.92 -0.04 7.17
C LEU A 295 -2.28 -0.44 7.74
N SER A 296 -2.88 -1.46 7.14
CA SER A 296 -4.21 -1.96 7.50
C SER A 296 -4.33 -2.43 8.95
N ASP A 297 -3.24 -2.88 9.59
CA ASP A 297 -3.22 -3.22 11.02
C ASP A 297 -3.52 -2.00 11.92
N THR A 298 -3.04 -0.80 11.56
CA THR A 298 -3.42 0.44 12.25
C THR A 298 -4.90 0.75 12.10
N LEU A 299 -5.45 0.56 10.89
CA LEU A 299 -6.88 0.72 10.62
C LEU A 299 -7.71 -0.26 11.46
N VAL A 300 -7.34 -1.55 11.47
CA VAL A 300 -8.03 -2.60 12.25
C VAL A 300 -7.99 -2.29 13.75
N ARG A 301 -6.86 -1.82 14.27
CA ARG A 301 -6.74 -1.41 15.69
C ARG A 301 -7.72 -0.28 16.02
N ILE A 302 -7.78 0.77 15.21
CA ILE A 302 -8.69 1.91 15.41
C ILE A 302 -10.15 1.46 15.36
N LEU A 303 -10.52 0.59 14.42
CA LEU A 303 -11.87 0.05 14.31
C LEU A 303 -12.25 -0.81 15.53
N ASN A 304 -11.31 -1.61 16.04
CA ASN A 304 -11.54 -2.40 17.25
C ASN A 304 -11.78 -1.49 18.48
N GLU A 305 -10.98 -0.44 18.63
CA GLU A 305 -11.15 0.55 19.71
C GLU A 305 -12.50 1.29 19.61
N ALA A 306 -12.89 1.69 18.40
CA ALA A 306 -14.17 2.35 18.15
C ALA A 306 -15.36 1.41 18.45
N TYR A 307 -15.25 0.14 18.08
CA TYR A 307 -16.29 -0.88 18.34
C TYR A 307 -16.40 -1.23 19.82
N GLU A 308 -15.29 -1.45 20.52
CA GLU A 308 -15.30 -1.72 21.98
C GLU A 308 -15.95 -0.60 22.75
N PHE A 309 -15.70 0.62 22.34
CA PHE A 309 -16.32 1.77 22.96
C PHE A 309 -17.83 1.82 22.74
N GLU A 310 -18.33 1.41 21.57
CA GLU A 310 -19.78 1.35 21.29
C GLU A 310 -20.46 0.28 22.14
N THR A 311 -19.86 -0.91 22.25
CA THR A 311 -20.42 -2.03 23.02
C THR A 311 -20.44 -1.79 24.52
N GLN A 312 -19.39 -1.19 25.08
CA GLN A 312 -19.33 -0.89 26.52
C GLN A 312 -20.38 0.14 26.99
N ASN A 313 -20.88 0.96 26.08
CA ASN A 313 -21.89 1.99 26.37
C ASN A 313 -23.30 1.66 25.87
N GLY A 314 -23.44 0.55 25.11
CA GLY A 314 -24.73 0.03 24.63
C GLY A 314 -25.48 -0.87 25.67
N ASP A 315 -24.73 -1.53 26.54
CA ASP A 315 -25.29 -2.48 27.53
C ASP A 315 -25.78 -1.82 28.84
N LYS A 316 -25.92 -0.49 28.86
CA LYS A 316 -26.42 0.27 30.02
C LYS A 316 -27.79 0.91 29.78
N ILE A 317 -28.59 0.33 28.88
CA ILE A 317 -30.03 0.69 28.74
C ILE A 317 -30.88 -0.54 29.00
#